data_f93243a23e948b8b7ecb08634845d8f6
#
_entry.id   f93243a23e948b8b7ecb08634845d8f6
#
_cell.length_a   1.000
_cell.length_b   1.000
_cell.length_c   1.000
_cell.angle_alpha   90.00
_cell.angle_beta   90.00
_cell.angle_gamma   90.00
#
_symmetry.space_group_name_H-M   'P 1'
#
loop_
_entity.id
_entity.type
_entity.pdbx_description
1 polymer ?
#
loop_
_entity_poly.entity_id
_entity_poly.type
_entity_poly.pdbx_seq_one_letter_code
_entity_poly.pdbx_strand_id
1 'polypeptide(L)'
;MPYSKNEENEEVLVVDCTHPKNKTITHHKGSSTPREVKVGDTSTENVLRAIKTRHKFTTKRGKATLVTCDHFDIDGLISVFSLLYPNDAVKYEDVLVEAARIGDFREFEHVNVMAPTSVKALRLCSYVNQVERENFNLPFVGDERENCLLKYKHFLEYFKGYVVACGTCDVDRIHDEFELTMEGEEEFSKVLRDAKLVREHKSGIKKWLEVSTTVVKLPKPVHYYALFGATVGTDTCVAIYDGNRYEVEHKYTTFVDIQSRETQPRLDLTHLAKTLNALEEDDAIKNDYKWEVAGVTDTGPLLRLHDLSASARLTKAERYQHPDQRKINPSSIPESVFLETVKSYLIFGQKEMAQYAKINPLEGREVDCIGDGSGYLRGKNWTWKETQTLNANVDWSKWDRKRAEA
;
A
#
# COMPACT_ATOMS: atom_id res chain seq x y z
N MET A 1 3.18 -23.80 8.58
CA MET A 1 2.26 -24.29 9.61
C MET A 1 1.14 -23.28 9.85
N PRO A 2 0.00 -23.62 10.47
CA PRO A 2 -1.01 -22.63 10.85
C PRO A 2 -0.44 -21.59 11.82
N TYR A 3 -0.87 -20.34 11.68
CA TYR A 3 -0.51 -19.27 12.62
C TYR A 3 -1.30 -19.42 13.93
N SER A 4 -0.64 -19.20 15.07
CA SER A 4 -1.27 -19.15 16.39
C SER A 4 -0.67 -18.03 17.23
N LYS A 5 -1.45 -16.99 17.49
CA LYS A 5 -1.02 -15.80 18.26
C LYS A 5 -0.59 -16.10 19.69
N ASN A 6 -1.15 -17.15 20.29
CA ASN A 6 -0.94 -17.49 21.70
C ASN A 6 0.19 -18.51 21.91
N GLU A 7 0.64 -19.14 20.85
CA GLU A 7 1.65 -20.19 20.91
C GLU A 7 3.06 -19.60 20.80
N GLU A 8 3.89 -19.90 21.79
CA GLU A 8 5.32 -19.60 21.77
C GLU A 8 6.06 -20.86 21.33
N ASN A 9 6.79 -20.74 20.21
CA ASN A 9 7.58 -21.85 19.70
C ASN A 9 8.87 -21.29 19.08
N GLU A 10 10.00 -21.58 19.70
CA GLU A 10 11.32 -21.11 19.24
C GLU A 10 11.72 -21.62 17.85
N GLU A 11 11.11 -22.69 17.38
CA GLU A 11 11.32 -23.27 16.05
C GLU A 11 10.50 -22.57 14.96
N VAL A 12 9.56 -21.68 15.33
CA VAL A 12 8.71 -20.96 14.39
C VAL A 12 9.30 -19.61 14.04
N LEU A 13 9.46 -19.37 12.76
CA LEU A 13 9.69 -18.04 12.20
C LEU A 13 8.40 -17.50 11.60
N VAL A 14 7.99 -16.35 12.07
CA VAL A 14 6.83 -15.61 11.55
C VAL A 14 7.33 -14.63 10.49
N VAL A 15 6.75 -14.66 9.32
CA VAL A 15 7.07 -13.73 8.23
C VAL A 15 5.85 -12.87 7.89
N ASP A 16 6.12 -11.68 7.42
CA ASP A 16 5.12 -10.75 6.89
C ASP A 16 3.95 -10.41 7.84
N CYS A 17 4.12 -10.64 9.11
CA CYS A 17 3.21 -10.18 10.15
C CYS A 17 3.93 -10.07 11.49
N THR A 18 3.29 -9.46 12.47
CA THR A 18 3.84 -9.35 13.82
C THR A 18 3.42 -10.52 14.68
N HIS A 19 4.26 -10.87 15.66
CA HIS A 19 3.92 -11.87 16.67
C HIS A 19 4.43 -11.44 18.04
N PRO A 20 3.62 -11.59 19.12
CA PRO A 20 4.00 -11.11 20.44
C PRO A 20 5.16 -11.90 21.09
N LYS A 21 5.40 -13.13 20.67
CA LYS A 21 6.34 -14.07 21.34
C LYS A 21 7.38 -14.66 20.38
N ASN A 22 6.99 -14.98 19.15
CA ASN A 22 7.88 -15.67 18.21
C ASN A 22 8.78 -14.69 17.45
N LYS A 23 9.87 -15.20 16.90
CA LYS A 23 10.78 -14.46 16.01
C LYS A 23 10.05 -14.03 14.76
N THR A 24 10.28 -12.77 14.34
CA THR A 24 9.65 -12.22 13.14
C THR A 24 10.67 -11.69 12.14
N ILE A 25 10.38 -11.83 10.85
CA ILE A 25 11.00 -11.07 9.76
C ILE A 25 9.89 -10.45 8.93
N THR A 26 9.68 -9.16 9.12
CA THR A 26 8.57 -8.43 8.48
C THR A 26 8.88 -6.94 8.42
N HIS A 27 8.23 -6.24 7.53
CA HIS A 27 8.26 -4.79 7.42
C HIS A 27 7.19 -4.09 8.29
N HIS A 28 6.30 -4.84 8.92
CA HIS A 28 5.22 -4.27 9.74
C HIS A 28 5.75 -3.48 10.93
N LYS A 29 5.03 -2.39 11.27
CA LYS A 29 5.35 -1.52 12.40
C LYS A 29 5.31 -2.27 13.73
N GLY A 30 6.27 -1.95 14.61
CA GLY A 30 6.34 -2.55 15.94
C GLY A 30 6.79 -4.02 15.96
N SER A 31 7.33 -4.54 14.85
CA SER A 31 7.85 -5.90 14.78
C SER A 31 9.15 -6.08 15.55
N SER A 32 9.44 -7.32 15.96
CA SER A 32 10.73 -7.74 16.55
C SER A 32 11.78 -8.11 15.49
N THR A 33 11.58 -7.72 14.23
CA THR A 33 12.56 -7.96 13.15
C THR A 33 13.91 -7.35 13.48
N PRO A 34 15.01 -8.12 13.46
CA PRO A 34 16.36 -7.62 13.77
C PRO A 34 16.76 -6.49 12.79
N ARG A 35 17.39 -5.44 13.34
CA ARG A 35 17.79 -4.26 12.55
C ARG A 35 18.71 -4.59 11.36
N GLU A 36 19.59 -5.57 11.54
CA GLU A 36 20.56 -6.00 10.51
C GLU A 36 19.90 -6.68 9.29
N VAL A 37 18.64 -7.13 9.42
CA VAL A 37 17.88 -7.71 8.31
C VAL A 37 16.72 -6.83 7.87
N LYS A 38 16.26 -5.88 8.69
CA LYS A 38 15.20 -4.92 8.38
C LYS A 38 15.74 -3.77 7.51
N VAL A 39 16.07 -4.07 6.27
CA VAL A 39 16.72 -3.15 5.33
C VAL A 39 15.91 -2.89 4.06
N GLY A 40 14.89 -3.69 3.81
CA GLY A 40 14.01 -3.60 2.65
C GLY A 40 12.64 -3.01 2.99
N ASP A 41 11.92 -2.62 1.97
CA ASP A 41 10.57 -2.06 2.07
C ASP A 41 9.51 -3.13 2.21
N THR A 42 9.77 -4.36 1.74
CA THR A 42 8.89 -5.53 1.83
C THR A 42 9.43 -6.57 2.81
N SER A 43 8.58 -7.44 3.29
CA SER A 43 9.01 -8.59 4.10
C SER A 43 9.88 -9.54 3.29
N THR A 44 9.60 -9.71 2.01
CA THR A 44 10.42 -10.49 1.06
C THR A 44 11.86 -10.00 1.01
N GLU A 45 12.10 -8.68 0.88
CA GLU A 45 13.46 -8.11 0.89
C GLU A 45 14.19 -8.43 2.20
N ASN A 46 13.50 -8.31 3.33
CA ASN A 46 14.05 -8.60 4.64
C ASN A 46 14.38 -10.09 4.81
N VAL A 47 13.52 -10.99 4.32
CA VAL A 47 13.76 -12.44 4.30
C VAL A 47 14.96 -12.79 3.42
N LEU A 48 15.03 -12.25 2.20
CA LEU A 48 16.16 -12.47 1.28
C LEU A 48 17.47 -11.94 1.87
N ARG A 49 17.45 -10.80 2.56
CA ARG A 49 18.58 -10.28 3.31
C ARG A 49 19.05 -11.26 4.37
N ALA A 50 18.11 -11.81 5.15
CA ALA A 50 18.42 -12.80 6.20
C ALA A 50 19.05 -14.08 5.60
N ILE A 51 18.54 -14.55 4.46
CA ILE A 51 19.07 -15.72 3.74
C ILE A 51 20.51 -15.43 3.26
N LYS A 52 20.74 -14.33 2.55
CA LYS A 52 22.05 -13.95 1.97
C LYS A 52 23.10 -13.72 3.03
N THR A 53 22.74 -13.14 4.17
CA THR A 53 23.66 -12.92 5.30
C THR A 53 23.79 -14.13 6.23
N ARG A 54 23.09 -15.23 5.94
CA ARG A 54 23.02 -16.41 6.81
C ARG A 54 22.66 -16.06 8.25
N HIS A 55 21.69 -15.18 8.39
CA HIS A 55 21.21 -14.76 9.72
C HIS A 55 20.79 -15.97 10.56
N LYS A 56 20.98 -15.91 11.87
CA LYS A 56 20.72 -17.03 12.81
C LYS A 56 19.28 -17.60 12.70
N PHE A 57 18.30 -16.80 12.31
CA PHE A 57 16.92 -17.27 12.10
C PHE A 57 16.77 -18.18 10.87
N THR A 58 17.70 -18.15 9.93
CA THR A 58 17.67 -18.93 8.69
C THR A 58 18.73 -20.05 8.66
N THR A 59 19.57 -20.19 9.70
CA THR A 59 20.67 -21.17 9.76
C THR A 59 20.34 -22.39 10.61
N LYS A 60 21.01 -23.53 10.34
CA LYS A 60 20.78 -24.81 11.02
C LYS A 60 20.95 -24.81 12.56
N ARG A 61 21.67 -23.86 13.13
CA ARG A 61 21.95 -23.78 14.59
C ARG A 61 20.97 -22.86 15.36
N GLY A 62 20.18 -22.08 14.66
CA GLY A 62 19.11 -21.25 15.24
C GLY A 62 17.81 -21.42 14.45
N LYS A 63 17.71 -22.53 13.74
CA LYS A 63 16.76 -22.79 12.69
C LYS A 63 15.33 -22.74 13.22
N ALA A 64 14.59 -21.75 12.75
CA ALA A 64 13.18 -21.96 12.58
C ALA A 64 13.02 -23.15 11.62
N THR A 65 12.46 -24.24 12.09
CA THR A 65 12.15 -25.41 11.25
C THR A 65 10.78 -25.25 10.62
N LEU A 66 10.01 -24.28 11.09
CA LEU A 66 8.65 -24.00 10.70
C LEU A 66 8.48 -22.52 10.34
N VAL A 67 7.74 -22.26 9.28
CA VAL A 67 7.40 -20.90 8.83
C VAL A 67 5.89 -20.71 8.89
N THR A 68 5.46 -19.50 9.28
CA THR A 68 4.04 -19.13 9.31
C THR A 68 3.83 -17.66 8.98
N CYS A 69 2.61 -17.35 8.51
CA CYS A 69 2.07 -16.00 8.35
C CYS A 69 0.60 -16.02 8.80
N ASP A 70 0.05 -14.91 9.29
CA ASP A 70 -1.32 -14.85 9.80
C ASP A 70 -2.36 -14.51 8.72
N HIS A 71 -1.91 -14.15 7.53
CA HIS A 71 -2.72 -13.82 6.37
C HIS A 71 -2.08 -14.36 5.08
N PHE A 72 -2.75 -14.21 3.97
CA PHE A 72 -2.23 -14.57 2.65
C PHE A 72 -2.32 -13.37 1.73
N ASP A 73 -1.16 -12.96 1.23
CA ASP A 73 -0.97 -12.01 0.13
C ASP A 73 0.32 -12.35 -0.64
N ILE A 74 0.69 -11.51 -1.59
CA ILE A 74 1.84 -11.78 -2.46
C ILE A 74 3.16 -11.68 -1.71
N ASP A 75 3.36 -10.69 -0.82
CA ASP A 75 4.60 -10.54 -0.04
C ASP A 75 4.76 -11.69 0.96
N GLY A 76 3.69 -12.05 1.67
CA GLY A 76 3.66 -13.20 2.56
C GLY A 76 3.97 -14.51 1.85
N LEU A 77 3.34 -14.76 0.68
CA LEU A 77 3.61 -15.95 -0.15
C LEU A 77 5.08 -16.03 -0.56
N ILE A 78 5.63 -14.94 -1.10
CA ILE A 78 7.02 -14.90 -1.57
C ILE A 78 7.99 -15.02 -0.38
N SER A 79 7.69 -14.42 0.77
CA SER A 79 8.47 -14.55 1.99
C SER A 79 8.56 -15.98 2.47
N VAL A 80 7.43 -16.71 2.52
CA VAL A 80 7.39 -18.14 2.86
C VAL A 80 8.12 -18.97 1.81
N PHE A 81 7.87 -18.75 0.53
CA PHE A 81 8.56 -19.43 -0.57
C PHE A 81 10.08 -19.27 -0.47
N SER A 82 10.57 -18.07 -0.20
CA SER A 82 12.00 -17.75 -0.13
C SER A 82 12.71 -18.54 0.96
N LEU A 83 12.07 -18.79 2.09
CA LEU A 83 12.62 -19.62 3.15
C LEU A 83 12.62 -21.11 2.82
N LEU A 84 11.62 -21.57 2.07
CA LEU A 84 11.52 -22.99 1.66
C LEU A 84 12.46 -23.30 0.49
N TYR A 85 12.66 -22.37 -0.43
CA TYR A 85 13.45 -22.51 -1.65
C TYR A 85 14.52 -21.42 -1.80
N PRO A 86 15.46 -21.30 -0.83
CA PRO A 86 16.38 -20.15 -0.74
C PRO A 86 17.28 -19.96 -1.97
N ASN A 87 17.69 -21.04 -2.63
CA ASN A 87 18.53 -20.97 -3.83
C ASN A 87 17.76 -20.37 -5.02
N ASP A 88 16.51 -20.79 -5.23
CA ASP A 88 15.65 -20.25 -6.30
C ASP A 88 15.27 -18.81 -5.97
N ALA A 89 14.96 -18.51 -4.72
CA ALA A 89 14.62 -17.17 -4.28
C ALA A 89 15.76 -16.16 -4.49
N VAL A 90 17.00 -16.53 -4.16
CA VAL A 90 18.16 -15.67 -4.41
C VAL A 90 18.46 -15.55 -5.91
N LYS A 91 18.25 -16.62 -6.69
CA LYS A 91 18.47 -16.60 -8.14
C LYS A 91 17.50 -15.65 -8.88
N TYR A 92 16.26 -15.57 -8.43
CA TYR A 92 15.19 -14.77 -9.05
C TYR A 92 14.77 -13.58 -8.19
N GLU A 93 15.68 -13.12 -7.32
CA GLU A 93 15.44 -12.07 -6.33
C GLU A 93 14.76 -10.84 -6.93
N ASP A 94 15.27 -10.33 -8.05
CA ASP A 94 14.77 -9.09 -8.66
C ASP A 94 13.27 -9.17 -9.02
N VAL A 95 12.84 -10.30 -9.59
CA VAL A 95 11.44 -10.51 -9.95
C VAL A 95 10.57 -10.69 -8.71
N LEU A 96 11.07 -11.43 -7.72
CA LEU A 96 10.33 -11.70 -6.48
C LEU A 96 10.14 -10.44 -5.63
N VAL A 97 11.19 -9.63 -5.48
CA VAL A 97 11.10 -8.35 -4.76
C VAL A 97 10.14 -7.40 -5.45
N GLU A 98 10.22 -7.30 -6.78
CA GLU A 98 9.32 -6.44 -7.53
C GLU A 98 7.86 -6.95 -7.47
N ALA A 99 7.63 -8.26 -7.48
CA ALA A 99 6.30 -8.83 -7.31
C ALA A 99 5.73 -8.55 -5.90
N ALA A 100 6.54 -8.68 -4.86
CA ALA A 100 6.15 -8.32 -3.50
C ALA A 100 5.77 -6.83 -3.39
N ARG A 101 6.55 -5.92 -4.02
CA ARG A 101 6.24 -4.49 -4.06
C ARG A 101 4.95 -4.18 -4.81
N ILE A 102 4.71 -4.84 -5.96
CA ILE A 102 3.46 -4.69 -6.71
C ILE A 102 2.30 -5.20 -5.87
N GLY A 103 2.44 -6.35 -5.21
CA GLY A 103 1.39 -6.92 -4.36
C GLY A 103 0.97 -5.99 -3.23
N ASP A 104 1.94 -5.56 -2.42
CA ASP A 104 1.72 -4.77 -1.22
C ASP A 104 1.40 -3.31 -1.51
N PHE A 105 2.30 -2.65 -2.25
CA PHE A 105 2.21 -1.21 -2.46
C PHE A 105 1.38 -0.85 -3.68
N ARG A 106 0.99 -1.85 -4.49
CA ARG A 106 0.28 -1.66 -5.77
C ARG A 106 1.09 -0.82 -6.77
N GLU A 107 2.39 -0.68 -6.55
CA GLU A 107 3.28 0.19 -7.31
C GLU A 107 3.91 -0.55 -8.50
N PHE A 108 3.15 -0.77 -9.57
CA PHE A 108 3.71 -1.17 -10.86
C PHE A 108 4.33 0.04 -11.54
N GLU A 109 5.66 0.20 -11.40
CA GLU A 109 6.35 1.38 -11.93
C GLU A 109 6.40 1.35 -13.45
N HIS A 110 5.84 2.38 -14.10
CA HIS A 110 5.71 2.42 -15.56
C HIS A 110 5.81 3.84 -16.18
N VAL A 111 5.77 4.91 -15.36
CA VAL A 111 5.64 6.29 -15.88
C VAL A 111 6.90 6.74 -16.61
N ASN A 112 8.06 6.47 -16.03
CA ASN A 112 9.35 6.85 -16.61
C ASN A 112 9.93 5.73 -17.47
N VAL A 113 10.01 4.53 -16.90
CA VAL A 113 10.54 3.33 -17.54
C VAL A 113 9.72 2.14 -17.04
N MET A 114 9.26 1.31 -17.97
CA MET A 114 8.66 0.02 -17.64
C MET A 114 9.74 -1.05 -17.84
N ALA A 115 10.37 -1.47 -16.74
CA ALA A 115 11.44 -2.45 -16.79
C ALA A 115 10.92 -3.85 -17.15
N PRO A 116 11.68 -4.66 -17.90
CA PRO A 116 11.32 -6.07 -18.15
C PRO A 116 11.02 -6.84 -16.87
N THR A 117 11.78 -6.60 -15.81
CA THR A 117 11.56 -7.20 -14.47
C THR A 117 10.19 -6.86 -13.89
N SER A 118 9.75 -5.60 -14.01
CA SER A 118 8.42 -5.19 -13.52
C SER A 118 7.28 -5.84 -14.31
N VAL A 119 7.45 -6.04 -15.62
CA VAL A 119 6.47 -6.77 -16.45
C VAL A 119 6.38 -8.26 -16.03
N LYS A 120 7.52 -8.90 -15.79
CA LYS A 120 7.57 -10.29 -15.28
C LYS A 120 6.95 -10.39 -13.89
N ALA A 121 7.24 -9.46 -13.00
CA ALA A 121 6.67 -9.39 -11.67
C ALA A 121 5.15 -9.18 -11.70
N LEU A 122 4.66 -8.28 -12.56
CA LEU A 122 3.22 -8.10 -12.79
C LEU A 122 2.56 -9.40 -13.28
N ARG A 123 3.21 -10.14 -14.18
CA ARG A 123 2.72 -11.44 -14.66
C ARG A 123 2.55 -12.44 -13.52
N LEU A 124 3.54 -12.50 -12.61
CA LEU A 124 3.49 -13.35 -11.42
C LEU A 124 2.36 -12.91 -10.46
N CYS A 125 2.16 -11.60 -10.27
CA CYS A 125 1.04 -11.07 -9.48
C CYS A 125 -0.31 -11.45 -10.10
N SER A 126 -0.46 -11.33 -11.41
CA SER A 126 -1.70 -11.72 -12.12
C SER A 126 -1.98 -13.23 -11.98
N TYR A 127 -0.94 -14.06 -11.96
CA TYR A 127 -1.09 -15.49 -11.66
C TYR A 127 -1.63 -15.71 -10.25
N VAL A 128 -1.07 -15.04 -9.23
CA VAL A 128 -1.54 -15.19 -7.85
C VAL A 128 -2.99 -14.73 -7.73
N ASN A 129 -3.31 -13.56 -8.27
CA ASN A 129 -4.64 -12.97 -8.22
C ASN A 129 -5.70 -13.86 -8.92
N GLN A 130 -5.38 -14.42 -10.09
CA GLN A 130 -6.32 -15.31 -10.79
C GLN A 130 -6.60 -16.58 -10.00
N VAL A 131 -5.57 -17.23 -9.44
CA VAL A 131 -5.74 -18.46 -8.64
C VAL A 131 -6.58 -18.18 -7.39
N GLU A 132 -6.38 -17.03 -6.74
CA GLU A 132 -7.24 -16.63 -5.62
C GLU A 132 -8.70 -16.47 -6.05
N ARG A 133 -8.97 -15.83 -7.18
CA ARG A 133 -10.34 -15.65 -7.71
C ARG A 133 -11.00 -16.96 -8.09
N GLU A 134 -10.26 -17.85 -8.74
CA GLU A 134 -10.81 -19.09 -9.27
C GLU A 134 -11.00 -20.18 -8.20
N ASN A 135 -10.10 -20.28 -7.23
CA ASN A 135 -10.05 -21.41 -6.31
C ASN A 135 -10.38 -21.03 -4.85
N PHE A 136 -10.34 -19.75 -4.52
CA PHE A 136 -10.55 -19.25 -3.16
C PHE A 136 -11.45 -18.01 -3.19
N ASN A 137 -11.98 -17.65 -2.03
CA ASN A 137 -12.64 -16.36 -1.92
C ASN A 137 -11.62 -15.25 -2.18
N LEU A 138 -12.05 -14.23 -2.93
CA LEU A 138 -11.27 -13.04 -3.19
C LEU A 138 -10.71 -12.46 -1.88
N PRO A 139 -9.50 -11.87 -1.92
CA PRO A 139 -9.03 -11.04 -0.84
C PRO A 139 -10.14 -10.07 -0.43
N PHE A 140 -10.37 -9.92 0.87
CA PHE A 140 -11.38 -9.01 1.41
C PHE A 140 -12.84 -9.49 1.37
N VAL A 141 -13.12 -10.68 0.84
CA VAL A 141 -14.42 -11.34 1.00
C VAL A 141 -14.31 -12.30 2.18
N GLY A 142 -14.94 -11.96 3.31
CA GLY A 142 -14.84 -12.73 4.55
C GLY A 142 -13.63 -12.35 5.42
N ASP A 143 -13.17 -13.28 6.26
CA ASP A 143 -11.95 -13.11 7.07
C ASP A 143 -10.72 -13.42 6.19
N GLU A 144 -9.77 -12.50 6.09
CA GLU A 144 -8.50 -12.66 5.35
C GLU A 144 -7.68 -13.85 5.85
N ARG A 145 -7.90 -14.28 7.08
CA ARG A 145 -7.27 -15.43 7.68
C ARG A 145 -7.96 -16.75 7.31
N GLU A 146 -9.19 -16.63 6.82
CA GLU A 146 -9.95 -17.78 6.34
C GLU A 146 -9.25 -18.38 5.11
N ASN A 147 -9.14 -19.69 5.08
CA ASN A 147 -8.43 -20.42 4.03
C ASN A 147 -6.93 -20.12 3.87
N CYS A 148 -6.32 -19.29 4.73
CA CYS A 148 -4.91 -18.93 4.65
C CYS A 148 -4.00 -20.18 4.48
N LEU A 149 -4.13 -21.19 5.35
CA LEU A 149 -3.36 -22.42 5.25
C LEU A 149 -3.60 -23.18 3.95
N LEU A 150 -4.84 -23.21 3.46
CA LEU A 150 -5.20 -23.91 2.20
C LEU A 150 -4.59 -23.17 0.99
N LYS A 151 -4.61 -21.83 1.00
CA LYS A 151 -3.95 -21.00 0.00
C LYS A 151 -2.45 -21.29 -0.04
N TYR A 152 -1.76 -21.22 1.10
CA TYR A 152 -0.32 -21.54 1.16
C TYR A 152 -0.02 -22.94 0.66
N LYS A 153 -0.80 -23.96 1.03
CA LYS A 153 -0.59 -25.33 0.53
C LYS A 153 -0.72 -25.40 -0.98
N HIS A 154 -1.77 -24.79 -1.55
CA HIS A 154 -2.00 -24.80 -2.98
C HIS A 154 -0.88 -24.09 -3.74
N PHE A 155 -0.57 -22.85 -3.36
CA PHE A 155 0.46 -22.07 -4.05
C PHE A 155 1.85 -22.70 -3.94
N LEU A 156 2.27 -23.16 -2.78
CA LEU A 156 3.61 -23.72 -2.58
C LEU A 156 3.85 -25.01 -3.36
N GLU A 157 2.80 -25.70 -3.77
CA GLU A 157 2.90 -26.89 -4.64
C GLU A 157 3.34 -26.52 -6.07
N TYR A 158 2.86 -25.39 -6.60
CA TYR A 158 3.06 -25.02 -8.01
C TYR A 158 3.95 -23.78 -8.20
N PHE A 159 4.05 -22.91 -7.19
CA PHE A 159 4.66 -21.60 -7.28
C PHE A 159 6.11 -21.60 -7.76
N LYS A 160 6.89 -22.63 -7.37
CA LYS A 160 8.27 -22.76 -7.84
C LYS A 160 8.38 -22.84 -9.36
N GLY A 161 7.49 -23.59 -10.01
CA GLY A 161 7.46 -23.67 -11.48
C GLY A 161 7.21 -22.32 -12.12
N TYR A 162 6.26 -21.57 -11.58
CA TYR A 162 5.92 -20.23 -12.07
C TYR A 162 7.04 -19.20 -11.82
N VAL A 163 7.70 -19.25 -10.67
CA VAL A 163 8.86 -18.39 -10.40
C VAL A 163 9.99 -18.65 -11.40
N VAL A 164 10.29 -19.91 -11.67
CA VAL A 164 11.33 -20.28 -12.64
C VAL A 164 10.92 -19.83 -14.05
N ALA A 165 9.71 -20.13 -14.50
CA ALA A 165 9.20 -19.71 -15.80
C ALA A 165 9.27 -18.18 -15.95
N CYS A 166 8.76 -17.45 -14.99
CA CYS A 166 8.78 -15.98 -14.96
C CYS A 166 10.20 -15.42 -15.00
N GLY A 167 11.11 -15.99 -14.20
CA GLY A 167 12.50 -15.53 -14.12
C GLY A 167 13.30 -15.79 -15.40
N THR A 168 13.00 -16.87 -16.12
CA THR A 168 13.76 -17.29 -17.32
C THR A 168 13.14 -16.85 -18.65
N CYS A 169 11.82 -16.54 -18.69
CA CYS A 169 11.15 -16.18 -19.94
C CYS A 169 11.72 -14.89 -20.55
N ASP A 170 11.60 -14.77 -21.87
CA ASP A 170 11.75 -13.50 -22.56
C ASP A 170 10.49 -12.65 -22.35
N VAL A 171 10.64 -11.38 -22.02
CA VAL A 171 9.50 -10.49 -21.78
C VAL A 171 8.63 -10.32 -23.03
N ASP A 172 9.24 -10.36 -24.24
CA ASP A 172 8.51 -10.27 -25.49
C ASP A 172 7.71 -11.55 -25.82
N ARG A 173 8.02 -12.65 -25.13
CA ARG A 173 7.35 -13.95 -25.27
C ARG A 173 6.63 -14.39 -23.99
N ILE A 174 6.43 -13.46 -23.06
CA ILE A 174 5.88 -13.78 -21.73
C ILE A 174 4.50 -14.42 -21.79
N HIS A 175 3.69 -14.09 -22.79
CA HIS A 175 2.37 -14.70 -23.01
C HIS A 175 2.46 -16.17 -23.40
N ASP A 176 3.50 -16.57 -24.14
CA ASP A 176 3.70 -17.94 -24.61
C ASP A 176 4.45 -18.80 -23.58
N GLU A 177 5.41 -18.21 -22.88
CA GLU A 177 6.32 -18.91 -21.96
C GLU A 177 5.80 -18.99 -20.53
N PHE A 178 4.81 -18.16 -20.18
CA PHE A 178 4.17 -18.15 -18.87
C PHE A 178 2.66 -18.03 -19.05
N GLU A 179 1.98 -19.17 -19.16
CA GLU A 179 0.55 -19.24 -19.38
C GLU A 179 -0.25 -18.77 -18.15
N LEU A 180 -1.29 -17.97 -18.39
CA LEU A 180 -2.32 -17.59 -17.45
C LEU A 180 -3.67 -18.11 -17.94
N THR A 181 -4.66 -18.16 -17.05
CA THR A 181 -6.05 -18.35 -17.50
C THR A 181 -6.54 -17.13 -18.26
N MET A 182 -7.68 -17.22 -18.87
CA MET A 182 -8.29 -16.10 -19.61
C MET A 182 -8.49 -14.87 -18.69
N GLU A 183 -8.90 -15.08 -17.43
CA GLU A 183 -9.06 -13.97 -16.45
C GLU A 183 -7.73 -13.34 -16.06
N GLY A 184 -6.69 -14.15 -15.87
CA GLY A 184 -5.35 -13.65 -15.56
C GLY A 184 -4.75 -12.87 -16.73
N GLU A 185 -4.95 -13.33 -17.97
CA GLU A 185 -4.54 -12.62 -19.19
C GLU A 185 -5.30 -11.31 -19.36
N GLU A 186 -6.59 -11.28 -19.04
CA GLU A 186 -7.38 -10.05 -19.08
C GLU A 186 -6.88 -9.02 -18.08
N GLU A 187 -6.63 -9.43 -16.82
CA GLU A 187 -6.07 -8.54 -15.79
C GLU A 187 -4.68 -8.01 -16.18
N PHE A 188 -3.76 -8.91 -16.57
CA PHE A 188 -2.41 -8.53 -16.99
C PHE A 188 -2.44 -7.53 -18.15
N SER A 189 -3.18 -7.84 -19.20
CA SER A 189 -3.33 -6.98 -20.38
C SER A 189 -4.02 -5.67 -20.04
N LYS A 190 -5.01 -5.69 -19.13
CA LYS A 190 -5.69 -4.47 -18.64
C LYS A 190 -4.73 -3.55 -17.91
N VAL A 191 -3.92 -4.07 -17.00
CA VAL A 191 -2.93 -3.24 -16.27
C VAL A 191 -1.96 -2.58 -17.26
N LEU A 192 -1.48 -3.29 -18.27
CA LEU A 192 -0.60 -2.72 -19.30
C LEU A 192 -1.29 -1.64 -20.14
N ARG A 193 -2.56 -1.82 -20.52
CA ARG A 193 -3.35 -0.79 -21.22
C ARG A 193 -3.58 0.44 -20.34
N ASP A 194 -3.90 0.24 -19.07
CA ASP A 194 -4.12 1.33 -18.11
C ASP A 194 -2.82 2.07 -17.81
N ALA A 195 -1.70 1.37 -17.68
CA ALA A 195 -0.38 1.97 -17.56
C ALA A 195 -0.01 2.82 -18.79
N LYS A 196 -0.39 2.38 -20.00
CA LYS A 196 -0.24 3.18 -21.22
C LYS A 196 -1.08 4.45 -21.16
N LEU A 197 -2.36 4.34 -20.76
CA LEU A 197 -3.26 5.49 -20.58
C LEU A 197 -2.67 6.51 -19.60
N VAL A 198 -2.13 6.07 -18.45
CA VAL A 198 -1.48 6.95 -17.48
C VAL A 198 -0.28 7.67 -18.08
N ARG A 199 0.57 6.97 -18.85
CA ARG A 199 1.71 7.61 -19.54
C ARG A 199 1.29 8.65 -20.57
N GLU A 200 0.22 8.39 -21.31
CA GLU A 200 -0.35 9.34 -22.29
C GLU A 200 -0.86 10.62 -21.59
N HIS A 201 -1.29 10.49 -20.32
CA HIS A 201 -1.76 11.61 -19.48
C HIS A 201 -0.74 12.08 -18.44
N LYS A 202 0.56 11.83 -18.65
CA LYS A 202 1.61 12.19 -17.68
C LYS A 202 1.68 13.68 -17.30
N SER A 203 1.19 14.58 -18.17
CA SER A 203 1.07 16.01 -17.85
C SER A 203 0.07 16.29 -16.71
N GLY A 204 -0.86 15.37 -16.46
CA GLY A 204 -1.80 15.42 -15.35
C GLY A 204 -1.21 14.91 -14.03
N ILE A 205 0.03 14.39 -14.02
CA ILE A 205 0.70 13.91 -12.81
C ILE A 205 1.50 15.05 -12.20
N LYS A 206 1.16 15.42 -10.97
CA LYS A 206 1.84 16.50 -10.22
C LYS A 206 2.23 15.99 -8.83
N LYS A 207 3.46 16.28 -8.40
CA LYS A 207 3.94 15.93 -7.06
C LYS A 207 3.97 17.16 -6.16
N TRP A 208 3.31 17.07 -5.01
CA TRP A 208 3.43 18.00 -3.89
C TRP A 208 4.40 17.40 -2.89
N LEU A 209 5.69 17.60 -3.15
CA LEU A 209 6.75 16.92 -2.42
C LEU A 209 6.78 17.31 -0.94
N GLU A 210 6.39 18.55 -0.62
CA GLU A 210 6.30 19.08 0.75
C GLU A 210 5.36 18.26 1.65
N VAL A 211 4.30 17.69 1.06
CA VAL A 211 3.30 16.86 1.76
C VAL A 211 3.26 15.43 1.24
N SER A 212 4.35 14.97 0.64
CA SER A 212 4.51 13.60 0.13
C SER A 212 3.31 13.05 -0.63
N THR A 213 2.74 13.88 -1.53
CA THR A 213 1.50 13.59 -2.25
C THR A 213 1.71 13.65 -3.76
N THR A 214 1.14 12.68 -4.49
CA THR A 214 1.01 12.74 -5.94
C THR A 214 -0.45 12.94 -6.33
N VAL A 215 -0.70 13.95 -7.15
CA VAL A 215 -1.98 14.15 -7.84
C VAL A 215 -1.90 13.46 -9.20
N VAL A 216 -2.89 12.65 -9.52
CA VAL A 216 -3.01 11.92 -10.80
C VAL A 216 -4.34 12.28 -11.42
N LYS A 217 -4.32 13.03 -12.54
CA LYS A 217 -5.51 13.39 -13.31
C LYS A 217 -5.62 12.52 -14.55
N LEU A 218 -6.73 11.79 -14.67
CA LEU A 218 -7.03 10.86 -15.74
C LEU A 218 -8.46 11.07 -16.27
N PRO A 219 -8.76 10.72 -17.52
CA PRO A 219 -10.11 10.82 -18.07
C PRO A 219 -11.08 9.82 -17.42
N LYS A 220 -10.59 8.71 -16.91
CA LYS A 220 -11.39 7.65 -16.28
C LYS A 220 -10.58 6.90 -15.22
N PRO A 221 -11.25 6.23 -14.27
CA PRO A 221 -10.59 5.32 -13.35
C PRO A 221 -9.83 4.21 -14.09
N VAL A 222 -8.73 3.76 -13.49
CA VAL A 222 -7.83 2.72 -14.00
C VAL A 222 -7.58 1.68 -12.92
N HIS A 223 -7.00 0.54 -13.30
CA HIS A 223 -6.54 -0.46 -12.36
C HIS A 223 -5.57 0.14 -11.32
N TYR A 224 -5.68 -0.25 -10.04
CA TYR A 224 -4.87 0.40 -9.00
C TYR A 224 -3.36 0.20 -9.19
N TYR A 225 -2.90 -0.91 -9.79
CA TYR A 225 -1.47 -1.10 -10.09
C TYR A 225 -0.94 -0.01 -11.04
N ALA A 226 -1.74 0.39 -12.02
CA ALA A 226 -1.40 1.48 -12.91
C ALA A 226 -1.49 2.84 -12.20
N LEU A 227 -2.53 3.07 -11.39
CA LEU A 227 -2.70 4.32 -10.64
C LEU A 227 -1.54 4.54 -9.67
N PHE A 228 -1.27 3.56 -8.80
CA PHE A 228 -0.22 3.70 -7.78
C PHE A 228 1.19 3.64 -8.35
N GLY A 229 1.39 2.97 -9.49
CA GLY A 229 2.64 3.04 -10.25
C GLY A 229 3.02 4.47 -10.67
N ALA A 230 2.04 5.36 -10.83
CA ALA A 230 2.26 6.78 -11.07
C ALA A 230 2.63 7.58 -9.80
N THR A 231 2.48 6.99 -8.63
CA THR A 231 2.65 7.68 -7.34
C THR A 231 3.89 7.23 -6.56
N VAL A 232 4.77 6.47 -7.19
CA VAL A 232 6.02 5.98 -6.57
C VAL A 232 6.80 7.13 -5.94
N GLY A 233 7.27 6.90 -4.71
CA GLY A 233 8.05 7.88 -3.94
C GLY A 233 7.23 8.90 -3.13
N THR A 234 5.90 8.79 -3.10
CA THR A 234 5.02 9.61 -2.25
C THR A 234 4.10 8.76 -1.40
N ASP A 235 3.51 9.35 -0.36
CA ASP A 235 2.75 8.67 0.69
C ASP A 235 1.23 8.76 0.50
N THR A 236 0.78 9.73 -0.31
CA THR A 236 -0.64 9.98 -0.56
C THR A 236 -0.89 10.09 -2.06
N CYS A 237 -1.99 9.50 -2.52
CA CYS A 237 -2.51 9.64 -3.88
C CYS A 237 -3.76 10.51 -3.85
N VAL A 238 -3.81 11.55 -4.71
CA VAL A 238 -5.01 12.31 -5.03
C VAL A 238 -5.39 11.96 -6.47
N ALA A 239 -6.45 11.19 -6.65
CA ALA A 239 -6.94 10.81 -7.96
C ALA A 239 -8.08 11.74 -8.40
N ILE A 240 -8.01 12.20 -9.64
CA ILE A 240 -8.99 13.08 -10.28
C ILE A 240 -9.41 12.44 -11.60
N TYR A 241 -10.72 12.33 -11.80
CA TYR A 241 -11.29 11.81 -13.04
C TYR A 241 -12.29 12.80 -13.62
N ASP A 242 -12.51 12.71 -14.93
CA ASP A 242 -13.48 13.58 -15.61
C ASP A 242 -14.87 13.50 -14.94
N GLY A 243 -15.58 14.63 -14.94
CA GLY A 243 -16.90 14.77 -14.30
C GLY A 243 -16.79 14.95 -12.79
N ASN A 244 -15.76 15.67 -12.32
CA ASN A 244 -15.55 16.03 -10.91
C ASN A 244 -15.59 14.84 -9.96
N ARG A 245 -14.93 13.75 -10.31
CA ARG A 245 -14.82 12.55 -9.49
C ARG A 245 -13.45 12.53 -8.83
N TYR A 246 -13.44 12.44 -7.51
CA TYR A 246 -12.22 12.62 -6.72
C TYR A 246 -12.08 11.55 -5.66
N GLU A 247 -10.83 11.15 -5.39
CA GLU A 247 -10.46 10.31 -4.26
C GLU A 247 -9.13 10.77 -3.67
N VAL A 248 -8.95 10.63 -2.35
CA VAL A 248 -7.68 10.83 -1.65
C VAL A 248 -7.39 9.60 -0.83
N GLU A 249 -6.25 8.93 -1.08
CA GLU A 249 -5.88 7.70 -0.39
C GLU A 249 -4.48 7.79 0.21
N HIS A 250 -4.36 7.51 1.50
CA HIS A 250 -3.07 7.24 2.11
C HIS A 250 -2.61 5.84 1.72
N LYS A 251 -1.42 5.76 1.13
CA LYS A 251 -0.88 4.50 0.59
C LYS A 251 -0.45 3.54 1.69
N TYR A 252 -0.39 2.26 1.35
CA TYR A 252 0.08 1.21 2.24
C TYR A 252 1.53 1.42 2.70
N THR A 253 2.36 2.11 1.91
CA THR A 253 3.72 2.53 2.29
C THR A 253 3.80 3.31 3.60
N THR A 254 2.69 3.88 4.08
CA THR A 254 2.62 4.54 5.39
C THR A 254 2.04 3.65 6.49
N PHE A 255 1.52 2.48 6.14
CA PHE A 255 1.04 1.47 7.09
C PHE A 255 2.19 0.62 7.66
N VAL A 256 3.20 0.35 6.84
CA VAL A 256 4.40 -0.43 7.18
C VAL A 256 5.63 0.45 7.39
N ASP A 257 6.78 -0.14 7.66
CA ASP A 257 8.07 0.53 7.81
C ASP A 257 8.84 0.51 6.48
N ILE A 258 8.97 1.67 5.85
CA ILE A 258 9.73 1.85 4.61
C ILE A 258 11.17 2.19 4.92
N GLN A 259 12.13 1.51 4.27
CA GLN A 259 13.56 1.67 4.50
C GLN A 259 14.27 2.44 3.36
N SER A 260 13.74 2.39 2.15
CA SER A 260 14.35 3.05 0.97
C SER A 260 14.28 4.58 1.04
N ARG A 261 13.31 5.13 1.76
CA ARG A 261 13.08 6.58 1.87
C ARG A 261 12.47 6.97 3.22
N GLU A 262 12.49 8.25 3.50
CA GLU A 262 11.69 8.83 4.57
C GLU A 262 10.22 8.93 4.16
N THR A 263 9.34 8.82 5.13
CA THR A 263 7.89 9.01 5.00
C THR A 263 7.42 10.12 5.92
N GLN A 264 6.18 10.57 5.73
CA GLN A 264 5.51 11.47 6.67
C GLN A 264 4.55 10.67 7.57
N PRO A 265 4.30 11.11 8.81
CA PRO A 265 3.20 10.54 9.60
C PRO A 265 1.88 10.83 8.86
N ARG A 266 0.99 9.85 8.83
CA ARG A 266 -0.33 10.02 8.21
C ARG A 266 -1.10 11.14 8.88
N LEU A 267 -1.73 11.99 8.08
CA LEU A 267 -2.68 12.99 8.54
C LEU A 267 -4.10 12.40 8.56
N ASP A 268 -4.85 12.60 9.63
CA ASP A 268 -6.25 12.20 9.70
C ASP A 268 -7.09 13.06 8.74
N LEU A 269 -7.77 12.44 7.80
CA LEU A 269 -8.57 13.14 6.78
C LEU A 269 -10.03 13.38 7.21
N THR A 270 -10.40 13.06 8.45
CA THR A 270 -11.77 13.21 8.94
C THR A 270 -12.26 14.67 8.89
N HIS A 271 -11.39 15.62 9.23
CA HIS A 271 -11.73 17.03 9.16
C HIS A 271 -11.83 17.53 7.70
N LEU A 272 -10.98 17.02 6.82
CA LEU A 272 -11.10 17.28 5.38
C LEU A 272 -12.45 16.79 4.83
N ALA A 273 -12.88 15.58 5.22
CA ALA A 273 -14.19 15.05 4.84
C ALA A 273 -15.33 15.99 5.27
N LYS A 274 -15.29 16.51 6.50
CA LYS A 274 -16.27 17.50 6.99
C LYS A 274 -16.27 18.77 6.15
N THR A 275 -15.11 19.26 5.78
CA THR A 275 -14.96 20.47 4.96
C THR A 275 -15.50 20.26 3.55
N LEU A 276 -15.19 19.13 2.91
CA LEU A 276 -15.69 18.81 1.59
C LEU A 276 -17.23 18.65 1.61
N ASN A 277 -17.80 18.03 2.66
CA ASN A 277 -19.26 18.00 2.84
C ASN A 277 -19.89 19.39 2.94
N ALA A 278 -19.22 20.34 3.59
CA ALA A 278 -19.70 21.71 3.68
C ALA A 278 -19.57 22.50 2.37
N LEU A 279 -18.70 22.06 1.46
CA LEU A 279 -18.45 22.67 0.16
C LEU A 279 -19.40 22.12 -0.94
N GLU A 280 -20.04 20.99 -0.71
CA GLU A 280 -21.05 20.51 -1.69
C GLU A 280 -22.20 21.52 -1.77
N GLU A 281 -22.55 21.95 -2.96
CA GLU A 281 -23.60 22.96 -3.18
C GLU A 281 -24.90 22.34 -3.72
N ASP A 282 -24.79 21.21 -4.45
CA ASP A 282 -25.93 20.52 -5.02
C ASP A 282 -26.71 19.75 -3.92
N ASP A 283 -27.97 20.13 -3.72
CA ASP A 283 -28.83 19.52 -2.70
C ASP A 283 -29.12 18.04 -2.96
N ALA A 284 -29.16 17.61 -4.23
CA ALA A 284 -29.29 16.18 -4.56
C ALA A 284 -28.04 15.40 -4.12
N ILE A 285 -26.85 15.99 -4.35
CA ILE A 285 -25.59 15.37 -3.87
C ILE A 285 -25.59 15.32 -2.34
N LYS A 286 -25.91 16.40 -1.64
CA LYS A 286 -25.94 16.44 -0.17
C LYS A 286 -26.89 15.43 0.45
N ASN A 287 -28.02 15.16 -0.19
CA ASN A 287 -29.02 14.22 0.31
C ASN A 287 -28.63 12.76 0.08
N ASP A 288 -27.97 12.46 -1.04
CA ASP A 288 -27.68 11.09 -1.47
C ASP A 288 -26.25 10.65 -1.21
N TYR A 289 -25.32 11.59 -1.01
CA TYR A 289 -23.89 11.31 -0.90
C TYR A 289 -23.22 12.06 0.26
N LYS A 290 -22.10 11.49 0.75
CA LYS A 290 -21.32 12.09 1.81
C LYS A 290 -19.84 11.76 1.64
N TRP A 291 -18.98 12.75 1.84
CA TRP A 291 -17.54 12.52 1.97
C TRP A 291 -17.25 11.79 3.27
N GLU A 292 -16.64 10.64 3.16
CA GLU A 292 -16.25 9.80 4.29
C GLU A 292 -14.84 9.23 4.09
N VAL A 293 -14.17 8.92 5.19
CA VAL A 293 -12.84 8.32 5.22
C VAL A 293 -12.73 7.32 6.36
N ALA A 294 -11.96 6.26 6.18
CA ALA A 294 -11.59 5.33 7.24
C ALA A 294 -10.60 5.99 8.23
N GLY A 295 -10.49 5.42 9.43
CA GLY A 295 -9.57 5.90 10.44
C GLY A 295 -8.10 5.90 9.99
N VAL A 296 -7.29 6.78 10.57
CA VAL A 296 -5.88 6.97 10.20
C VAL A 296 -5.03 5.69 10.32
N THR A 297 -5.45 4.74 11.14
CA THR A 297 -4.78 3.44 11.34
C THR A 297 -5.29 2.32 10.44
N ASP A 298 -6.25 2.61 9.55
CA ASP A 298 -6.70 1.63 8.54
C ASP A 298 -5.58 1.32 7.55
N THR A 299 -5.67 0.20 6.84
CA THR A 299 -4.63 -0.27 5.89
C THR A 299 -4.37 0.77 4.80
N GLY A 300 -5.44 1.31 4.18
CA GLY A 300 -5.38 2.37 3.18
C GLY A 300 -6.57 3.32 3.33
N PRO A 301 -6.50 4.32 4.23
CA PRO A 301 -7.60 5.28 4.41
C PRO A 301 -7.91 6.00 3.10
N LEU A 302 -9.09 5.72 2.57
CA LEU A 302 -9.60 6.28 1.33
C LEU A 302 -10.72 7.27 1.64
N LEU A 303 -10.49 8.55 1.34
CA LEU A 303 -11.48 9.62 1.37
C LEU A 303 -12.20 9.66 0.02
N ARG A 304 -13.51 9.52 0.03
CA ARG A 304 -14.36 9.53 -1.18
C ARG A 304 -15.76 10.02 -0.90
N LEU A 305 -16.47 10.42 -1.96
CA LEU A 305 -17.89 10.76 -1.91
C LEU A 305 -18.71 9.47 -1.94
N HIS A 306 -19.23 9.07 -0.78
CA HIS A 306 -19.92 7.81 -0.55
C HIS A 306 -21.43 7.95 -0.75
N ASP A 307 -22.07 6.93 -1.34
CA ASP A 307 -23.50 6.84 -1.55
C ASP A 307 -24.20 6.42 -0.25
N LEU A 308 -25.05 7.30 0.29
CA LEU A 308 -25.79 7.07 1.53
C LEU A 308 -26.96 6.09 1.36
N SER A 309 -27.46 5.91 0.12
CA SER A 309 -28.54 4.98 -0.18
C SER A 309 -28.07 3.52 -0.19
N ALA A 310 -26.79 3.30 -0.42
CA ALA A 310 -26.17 2.00 -0.20
C ALA A 310 -26.16 1.74 1.31
N SER A 311 -27.14 1.03 1.80
CA SER A 311 -27.59 0.85 3.18
C SER A 311 -26.57 0.20 4.13
N ALA A 312 -25.28 0.24 3.83
CA ALA A 312 -24.26 -0.36 4.66
C ALA A 312 -22.94 0.41 4.54
N ARG A 313 -22.21 0.44 5.63
CA ARG A 313 -20.77 0.64 5.60
C ARG A 313 -20.19 -0.26 4.52
N LEU A 314 -19.41 0.32 3.61
CA LEU A 314 -18.69 -0.44 2.61
C LEU A 314 -17.98 -1.62 3.26
N THR A 315 -18.19 -2.79 2.70
CA THR A 315 -17.41 -3.97 3.05
C THR A 315 -15.90 -3.71 2.82
N LYS A 316 -15.07 -4.48 3.44
CA LYS A 316 -13.62 -4.39 3.20
C LYS A 316 -13.30 -4.59 1.72
N ALA A 317 -13.96 -5.54 1.06
CA ALA A 317 -13.84 -5.77 -0.38
C ALA A 317 -14.13 -4.51 -1.21
N GLU A 318 -15.26 -3.84 -0.95
CA GLU A 318 -15.64 -2.63 -1.68
C GLU A 318 -14.69 -1.45 -1.45
N ARG A 319 -14.09 -1.36 -0.26
CA ARG A 319 -13.09 -0.31 0.04
C ARG A 319 -11.79 -0.48 -0.75
N TYR A 320 -11.39 -1.72 -0.99
CA TYR A 320 -10.10 -2.03 -1.63
C TYR A 320 -10.23 -2.50 -3.08
N GLN A 321 -11.42 -2.46 -3.67
CA GLN A 321 -11.61 -2.69 -5.10
C GLN A 321 -10.76 -1.74 -5.96
N HIS A 322 -10.41 -2.20 -7.14
CA HIS A 322 -9.76 -1.33 -8.14
C HIS A 322 -10.63 -0.09 -8.43
N PRO A 323 -10.03 1.08 -8.65
CA PRO A 323 -10.77 2.31 -8.96
C PRO A 323 -11.74 2.17 -10.13
N ASP A 324 -11.40 1.36 -11.13
CA ASP A 324 -12.23 1.09 -12.30
C ASP A 324 -13.38 0.09 -12.06
N GLN A 325 -13.38 -0.61 -10.92
CA GLN A 325 -14.42 -1.56 -10.53
C GLN A 325 -15.40 -0.98 -9.51
N ARG A 326 -15.03 0.12 -8.83
CA ARG A 326 -15.89 0.77 -7.84
C ARG A 326 -16.56 2.02 -8.40
N LYS A 327 -17.74 2.33 -7.91
CA LYS A 327 -18.44 3.56 -8.26
C LYS A 327 -17.74 4.75 -7.59
N ILE A 328 -17.23 5.69 -8.40
CA ILE A 328 -16.71 6.97 -7.92
C ILE A 328 -17.73 8.03 -8.30
N ASN A 329 -18.39 8.62 -7.29
CA ASN A 329 -19.49 9.53 -7.49
C ASN A 329 -18.99 10.94 -7.87
N PRO A 330 -19.70 11.66 -8.76
CA PRO A 330 -19.37 13.04 -9.10
C PRO A 330 -19.73 13.97 -7.95
N SER A 331 -18.87 14.96 -7.71
CA SER A 331 -19.05 16.03 -6.73
C SER A 331 -19.51 17.32 -7.42
N SER A 332 -20.23 18.19 -6.71
CA SER A 332 -20.50 19.56 -7.18
C SER A 332 -19.31 20.50 -7.02
N ILE A 333 -18.29 20.09 -6.26
CA ILE A 333 -17.08 20.90 -6.01
C ILE A 333 -16.24 20.98 -7.29
N PRO A 334 -15.94 22.19 -7.80
CA PRO A 334 -15.03 22.33 -8.94
C PRO A 334 -13.63 21.80 -8.65
N GLU A 335 -12.96 21.22 -9.65
CA GLU A 335 -11.62 20.62 -9.51
C GLU A 335 -10.60 21.56 -8.84
N SER A 336 -10.59 22.85 -9.23
CA SER A 336 -9.67 23.84 -8.65
C SER A 336 -9.89 24.02 -7.15
N VAL A 337 -11.15 24.11 -6.72
CA VAL A 337 -11.53 24.27 -5.30
C VAL A 337 -11.19 23.01 -4.53
N PHE A 338 -11.46 21.83 -5.09
CA PHE A 338 -11.08 20.56 -4.48
C PHE A 338 -9.56 20.46 -4.26
N LEU A 339 -8.77 20.71 -5.29
CA LEU A 339 -7.30 20.63 -5.21
C LEU A 339 -6.71 21.65 -4.24
N GLU A 340 -7.21 22.89 -4.24
CA GLU A 340 -6.77 23.91 -3.29
C GLU A 340 -7.10 23.53 -1.86
N THR A 341 -8.32 23.05 -1.63
CA THR A 341 -8.76 22.57 -0.31
C THR A 341 -7.90 21.43 0.20
N VAL A 342 -7.69 20.39 -0.61
CA VAL A 342 -6.86 19.24 -0.24
C VAL A 342 -5.41 19.66 0.02
N LYS A 343 -4.81 20.45 -0.87
CA LYS A 343 -3.43 20.91 -0.73
C LYS A 343 -3.23 21.75 0.52
N SER A 344 -4.10 22.75 0.75
CA SER A 344 -4.01 23.62 1.94
C SER A 344 -4.21 22.84 3.23
N TYR A 345 -5.12 21.85 3.23
CA TYR A 345 -5.34 20.94 4.35
C TYR A 345 -4.09 20.15 4.72
N LEU A 346 -3.50 19.48 3.73
CA LEU A 346 -2.31 18.65 3.94
C LEU A 346 -1.12 19.50 4.43
N ILE A 347 -0.90 20.66 3.81
CA ILE A 347 0.16 21.61 4.22
C ILE A 347 -0.05 22.06 5.65
N PHE A 348 -1.27 22.50 5.98
CA PHE A 348 -1.59 23.00 7.32
C PHE A 348 -1.38 21.90 8.37
N GLY A 349 -1.98 20.73 8.19
CA GLY A 349 -1.90 19.64 9.15
C GLY A 349 -0.46 19.17 9.41
N GLN A 350 0.32 18.98 8.35
CA GLN A 350 1.73 18.58 8.49
C GLN A 350 2.58 19.64 9.20
N LYS A 351 2.32 20.94 8.97
CA LYS A 351 3.00 22.03 9.68
C LYS A 351 2.63 22.08 11.16
N GLU A 352 1.35 21.95 11.51
CA GLU A 352 0.92 21.90 12.93
C GLU A 352 1.54 20.69 13.65
N MET A 353 1.57 19.51 13.01
CA MET A 353 2.27 18.34 13.56
C MET A 353 3.75 18.60 13.79
N ALA A 354 4.43 19.24 12.83
CA ALA A 354 5.85 19.56 12.95
C ALA A 354 6.09 20.59 14.06
N GLN A 355 5.23 21.60 14.19
CA GLN A 355 5.31 22.58 15.26
C GLN A 355 5.08 21.94 16.62
N TYR A 356 4.11 21.03 16.75
CA TYR A 356 3.88 20.29 17.99
C TYR A 356 5.10 19.45 18.37
N ALA A 357 5.64 18.66 17.45
CA ALA A 357 6.80 17.79 17.69
C ALA A 357 8.07 18.58 18.06
N LYS A 358 8.22 19.81 17.55
CA LYS A 358 9.32 20.70 17.91
C LYS A 358 9.26 21.17 19.39
N ILE A 359 8.05 21.40 19.90
CA ILE A 359 7.82 21.84 21.27
C ILE A 359 7.80 20.62 22.22
N ASN A 360 7.27 19.52 21.77
CA ASN A 360 7.07 18.29 22.52
C ASN A 360 7.83 17.13 21.79
N PRO A 361 9.14 17.00 22.02
CA PRO A 361 9.91 15.95 21.35
C PRO A 361 9.31 14.57 21.57
N LEU A 362 9.16 13.82 20.48
CA LEU A 362 8.65 12.46 20.53
C LEU A 362 9.72 11.55 21.15
N GLU A 363 9.30 10.67 22.05
CA GLU A 363 10.19 9.79 22.79
C GLU A 363 11.03 8.92 21.82
N GLY A 364 12.36 8.97 21.95
CA GLY A 364 13.29 8.20 21.13
C GLY A 364 13.54 8.77 19.73
N ARG A 365 13.01 9.96 19.39
CA ARG A 365 13.32 10.66 18.13
C ARG A 365 14.21 11.88 18.37
N GLU A 366 15.26 12.00 17.60
CA GLU A 366 16.05 13.23 17.54
C GLU A 366 15.26 14.33 16.81
N VAL A 367 15.50 15.59 17.18
CA VAL A 367 14.79 16.77 16.65
C VAL A 367 15.02 16.98 15.16
N ASP A 368 15.99 16.29 14.57
CA ASP A 368 16.32 16.31 13.12
C ASP A 368 15.24 15.73 12.21
N CYS A 369 14.17 15.12 12.77
CA CYS A 369 12.97 14.72 12.01
C CYS A 369 12.16 15.91 11.48
N ILE A 370 12.49 17.15 11.85
CA ILE A 370 11.96 18.36 11.22
C ILE A 370 12.89 18.68 10.06
N GLY A 371 12.69 17.95 8.95
CA GLY A 371 13.60 17.91 7.80
C GLY A 371 14.11 19.29 7.38
N ASP A 372 15.27 19.34 6.78
CA ASP A 372 15.99 20.41 6.05
C ASP A 372 15.59 21.90 6.29
N GLY A 373 14.89 22.23 7.38
CA GLY A 373 14.34 23.56 7.64
C GLY A 373 12.99 23.85 6.94
N SER A 374 12.43 22.89 6.21
CA SER A 374 11.14 23.05 5.48
C SER A 374 9.92 23.21 6.37
N GLY A 375 10.04 22.84 7.65
CA GLY A 375 8.94 22.88 8.61
C GLY A 375 7.93 21.72 8.46
N TYR A 376 8.36 20.60 7.85
CA TYR A 376 7.58 19.37 7.72
C TYR A 376 8.27 18.21 8.41
N LEU A 377 7.49 17.30 9.00
CA LEU A 377 8.04 16.07 9.57
C LEU A 377 8.45 15.10 8.45
N ARG A 378 9.65 14.53 8.57
CA ARG A 378 10.14 13.45 7.74
C ARG A 378 10.92 12.46 8.58
N GLY A 379 10.82 11.19 8.28
CA GLY A 379 11.54 10.17 9.01
C GLY A 379 11.07 8.77 8.64
N LYS A 380 11.75 7.77 9.21
CA LYS A 380 11.42 6.35 9.01
C LYS A 380 10.67 5.81 10.22
N ASN A 381 9.92 4.75 9.99
CA ASN A 381 9.34 3.91 11.05
C ASN A 381 8.44 4.69 12.05
N TRP A 382 7.53 5.53 11.52
CA TRP A 382 6.53 6.21 12.34
C TRP A 382 5.62 5.20 13.03
N THR A 383 5.57 5.22 14.36
CA THR A 383 4.66 4.37 15.13
C THR A 383 3.22 4.90 15.09
N TRP A 384 2.25 4.02 15.33
CA TRP A 384 0.84 4.44 15.45
C TRP A 384 0.61 5.38 16.64
N LYS A 385 1.32 5.16 17.76
CA LYS A 385 1.26 6.05 18.93
C LYS A 385 1.71 7.46 18.56
N GLU A 386 2.83 7.62 17.87
CA GLU A 386 3.31 8.93 17.39
C GLU A 386 2.32 9.56 16.42
N THR A 387 1.85 8.82 15.42
CA THR A 387 0.87 9.29 14.43
C THR A 387 -0.42 9.78 15.10
N GLN A 388 -0.97 9.02 16.03
CA GLN A 388 -2.18 9.41 16.77
C GLN A 388 -1.94 10.63 17.67
N THR A 389 -0.80 10.68 18.37
CA THR A 389 -0.43 11.82 19.22
C THR A 389 -0.31 13.10 18.40
N LEU A 390 0.34 13.04 17.24
CA LEU A 390 0.50 14.19 16.34
C LEU A 390 -0.86 14.68 15.85
N ASN A 391 -1.73 13.78 15.36
CA ASN A 391 -3.06 14.14 14.85
C ASN A 391 -3.96 14.75 15.94
N ALA A 392 -3.90 14.24 17.17
CA ALA A 392 -4.70 14.74 18.28
C ALA A 392 -4.35 16.19 18.69
N ASN A 393 -3.17 16.68 18.28
CA ASN A 393 -2.68 18.02 18.63
C ASN A 393 -2.71 19.00 17.43
N VAL A 394 -3.38 18.67 16.33
CA VAL A 394 -3.63 19.62 15.23
C VAL A 394 -4.85 20.49 15.59
N ASP A 395 -4.65 21.81 15.65
CA ASP A 395 -5.74 22.78 15.90
C ASP A 395 -6.46 23.17 14.59
N TRP A 396 -7.42 22.36 14.19
CA TRP A 396 -8.20 22.58 12.97
C TRP A 396 -9.03 23.88 12.99
N SER A 397 -9.33 24.45 14.17
CA SER A 397 -10.06 25.73 14.24
C SER A 397 -9.27 26.89 13.64
N LYS A 398 -7.94 26.82 13.64
CA LYS A 398 -7.09 27.81 12.96
C LYS A 398 -7.18 27.69 11.44
N TRP A 399 -7.30 26.46 10.90
CA TRP A 399 -7.45 26.25 9.47
C TRP A 399 -8.81 26.74 8.98
N ASP A 400 -9.89 26.44 9.72
CA ASP A 400 -11.24 26.91 9.41
C ASP A 400 -11.32 28.43 9.37
N ARG A 401 -10.70 29.14 10.34
CA ARG A 401 -10.63 30.62 10.33
C ARG A 401 -9.91 31.15 9.10
N LYS A 402 -8.74 30.59 8.75
CA LYS A 402 -7.99 31.03 7.56
C LYS A 402 -8.77 30.85 6.26
N ARG A 403 -9.60 29.80 6.18
CA ARG A 403 -10.46 29.59 5.01
C ARG A 403 -11.64 30.55 4.94
N ALA A 404 -12.18 30.95 6.08
CA ALA A 404 -13.28 31.92 6.14
C ALA A 404 -12.81 33.35 5.79
N GLU A 405 -11.52 33.63 5.93
CA GLU A 405 -10.89 34.92 5.62
C GLU A 405 -10.39 35.03 4.16
N ALA A 406 -10.27 33.92 3.44
CA ALA A 406 -9.76 33.83 2.07
C ALA A 406 -10.92 33.84 1.04
#